data_f60480844b4df65dcd9591aca0260c35
#
_entry.id   f60480844b4df65dcd9591aca0260c35
#
_cell.length_a   1.000
_cell.length_b   1.000
_cell.length_c   1.000
_cell.angle_alpha   90.00
_cell.angle_beta   90.00
_cell.angle_gamma   90.00
#
_symmetry.space_group_name_H-M   'P 1'
#
loop_
_entity.id
_entity.type
_entity.pdbx_description
1 polymer ?
#
loop_
_entity_poly.entity_id
_entity_poly.type
_entity_poly.pdbx_seq_one_letter_code
_entity_poly.pdbx_strand_id
1 'polypeptide(L)'
;MDILAIGLVVFSAVLHAGWNILGKSHAGSGVAFTMAASLSACLLLTPYLIWYLVTVGWATLPMAFWGLLIISGLAQMVYLVGLIVAYKHADVGVIYPIARALPVMMVGALSMLLGHSLTQSQWLGFVLITLGCMLVPLTGFRQFTPRSYLNVGVLWALVAALGTTGYSVIDKEALLLLTQAAGDVLGNSYSAIFYLGVQFWAMVLPVMLWCVVTGNRQELQRAWKIRKAASMAGVMMASTYGLVLFAMTMTDNVSLVVALRQISIVMGLLMGVWFLAEKWHYTRGAGVVLILSGIVLTLGKA
;
A
#
# COMPACT_ATOMS: atom_id res chain seq x y z
N MET A 1 -18.37 3.78 6.22
CA MET A 1 -17.82 4.18 4.89
C MET A 1 -18.96 4.39 3.91
N ASP A 2 -18.87 5.41 3.06
CA ASP A 2 -19.77 5.63 1.94
C ASP A 2 -19.62 4.49 0.90
N ILE A 3 -20.71 4.14 0.20
CA ILE A 3 -20.74 3.08 -0.82
C ILE A 3 -19.78 3.41 -1.99
N LEU A 4 -19.64 4.70 -2.33
CA LEU A 4 -18.70 5.15 -3.33
C LEU A 4 -17.25 4.89 -2.89
N ALA A 5 -16.90 5.19 -1.64
CA ALA A 5 -15.57 4.92 -1.10
C ALA A 5 -15.25 3.42 -1.11
N ILE A 6 -16.23 2.56 -0.80
CA ILE A 6 -16.08 1.10 -0.91
C ILE A 6 -15.80 0.70 -2.36
N GLY A 7 -16.60 1.19 -3.30
CA GLY A 7 -16.45 0.93 -4.74
C GLY A 7 -15.07 1.33 -5.26
N LEU A 8 -14.56 2.51 -4.87
CA LEU A 8 -13.24 3.00 -5.24
C LEU A 8 -12.12 2.07 -4.76
N VAL A 9 -12.18 1.62 -3.49
CA VAL A 9 -11.16 0.73 -2.92
C VAL A 9 -11.22 -0.67 -3.55
N VAL A 10 -12.42 -1.21 -3.80
CA VAL A 10 -12.60 -2.50 -4.48
C VAL A 10 -12.05 -2.44 -5.91
N PHE A 11 -12.36 -1.38 -6.66
CA PHE A 11 -11.81 -1.20 -8.01
C PHE A 11 -10.29 -1.02 -7.99
N SER A 12 -9.76 -0.27 -7.03
CA SER A 12 -8.31 -0.15 -6.83
C SER A 12 -7.64 -1.50 -6.59
N ALA A 13 -8.32 -2.42 -5.91
CA ALA A 13 -7.80 -3.76 -5.62
C ALA A 13 -7.58 -4.60 -6.89
N VAL A 14 -8.44 -4.47 -7.90
CA VAL A 14 -8.26 -5.11 -9.22
C VAL A 14 -7.02 -4.57 -9.93
N LEU A 15 -6.85 -3.25 -9.98
CA LEU A 15 -5.66 -2.61 -10.56
C LEU A 15 -4.40 -3.00 -9.78
N HIS A 16 -4.50 -3.10 -8.45
CA HIS A 16 -3.40 -3.53 -7.58
C HIS A 16 -2.94 -4.96 -7.91
N ALA A 17 -3.87 -5.87 -8.09
CA ALA A 17 -3.57 -7.23 -8.51
C ALA A 17 -2.91 -7.25 -9.90
N GLY A 18 -3.42 -6.44 -10.84
CA GLY A 18 -2.91 -6.34 -12.20
C GLY A 18 -1.44 -5.90 -12.29
N TRP A 19 -1.05 -4.80 -11.62
CA TRP A 19 0.35 -4.35 -11.68
C TRP A 19 1.31 -5.31 -10.95
N ASN A 20 0.85 -6.03 -9.92
CA ASN A 20 1.65 -7.07 -9.28
C ASN A 20 1.96 -8.24 -10.23
N ILE A 21 1.02 -8.62 -11.09
CA ILE A 21 1.23 -9.64 -12.14
C ILE A 21 2.25 -9.14 -13.16
N LEU A 22 2.14 -7.89 -13.60
CA LEU A 22 3.14 -7.26 -14.48
C LEU A 22 4.53 -7.22 -13.83
N GLY A 23 4.60 -6.94 -12.53
CA GLY A 23 5.84 -6.96 -11.77
C GLY A 23 6.48 -8.35 -11.72
N LYS A 24 5.68 -9.41 -11.54
CA LYS A 24 6.18 -10.80 -11.55
C LYS A 24 6.78 -11.20 -12.90
N SER A 25 6.21 -10.77 -14.00
CA SER A 25 6.70 -11.12 -15.35
C SER A 25 8.02 -10.43 -15.74
N HIS A 26 8.42 -9.37 -15.02
CA HIS A 26 9.62 -8.58 -15.30
C HIS A 26 10.62 -8.56 -14.13
N ALA A 27 10.57 -9.54 -13.24
CA ALA A 27 11.26 -9.60 -11.96
C ALA A 27 12.78 -9.84 -12.04
N GLY A 28 13.53 -8.87 -12.62
CA GLY A 28 15.00 -8.85 -12.44
C GLY A 28 15.43 -8.21 -11.11
N SER A 29 14.72 -7.19 -10.63
CA SER A 29 14.90 -6.52 -9.34
C SER A 29 13.64 -5.76 -8.95
N GLY A 30 13.11 -6.07 -7.76
CA GLY A 30 11.94 -5.36 -7.21
C GLY A 30 12.22 -3.88 -6.96
N VAL A 31 13.47 -3.51 -6.56
CA VAL A 31 13.88 -2.11 -6.38
C VAL A 31 13.85 -1.36 -7.69
N ALA A 32 14.51 -1.89 -8.72
CA ALA A 32 14.57 -1.27 -10.04
C ALA A 32 13.17 -1.11 -10.65
N PHE A 33 12.31 -2.12 -10.52
CA PHE A 33 10.95 -2.09 -11.04
C PHE A 33 10.10 -1.03 -10.33
N THR A 34 10.08 -1.05 -8.98
CA THR A 34 9.32 -0.09 -8.19
C THR A 34 9.82 1.35 -8.42
N MET A 35 11.14 1.55 -8.48
CA MET A 35 11.74 2.86 -8.75
C MET A 35 11.35 3.37 -10.15
N ALA A 36 11.45 2.54 -11.19
CA ALA A 36 11.09 2.94 -12.55
C ALA A 36 9.58 3.21 -12.70
N ALA A 37 8.72 2.39 -12.07
CA ALA A 37 7.28 2.59 -12.07
C ALA A 37 6.89 3.88 -11.32
N SER A 38 7.43 4.08 -10.12
CA SER A 38 7.15 5.29 -9.33
C SER A 38 7.68 6.56 -10.00
N LEU A 39 8.88 6.51 -10.60
CA LEU A 39 9.44 7.63 -11.35
C LEU A 39 8.56 7.98 -12.56
N SER A 40 8.05 6.99 -13.27
CA SER A 40 7.14 7.21 -14.38
C SER A 40 5.83 7.86 -13.93
N ALA A 41 5.27 7.39 -12.79
CA ALA A 41 4.06 7.95 -12.22
C ALA A 41 4.24 9.41 -11.80
N CYS A 42 5.32 9.75 -11.06
CA CYS A 42 5.56 11.11 -10.62
C CYS A 42 5.86 12.07 -11.77
N LEU A 43 6.61 11.64 -12.78
CA LEU A 43 6.85 12.46 -13.98
C LEU A 43 5.56 12.74 -14.76
N LEU A 44 4.69 11.73 -14.90
CA LEU A 44 3.39 11.89 -15.54
C LEU A 44 2.48 12.87 -14.79
N LEU A 45 2.53 12.84 -13.46
CA LEU A 45 1.71 13.73 -12.62
C LEU A 45 2.32 15.13 -12.43
N THR A 46 3.62 15.34 -12.72
CA THR A 46 4.28 16.62 -12.48
C THR A 46 3.61 17.84 -13.13
N PRO A 47 3.11 17.80 -14.39
CA PRO A 47 2.36 18.93 -14.95
C PRO A 47 1.12 19.29 -14.13
N TYR A 48 0.42 18.28 -13.61
CA TYR A 48 -0.72 18.47 -12.74
C TYR A 48 -0.30 19.09 -11.39
N LEU A 49 0.83 18.64 -10.80
CA LEU A 49 1.33 19.21 -9.56
C LEU A 49 1.63 20.71 -9.69
N ILE A 50 2.25 21.10 -10.80
CA ILE A 50 2.54 22.52 -11.09
C ILE A 50 1.23 23.30 -11.22
N TRP A 51 0.29 22.81 -12.01
CA TRP A 51 -1.03 23.43 -12.17
C TRP A 51 -1.74 23.61 -10.81
N TYR A 52 -1.75 22.56 -9.98
CA TYR A 52 -2.39 22.60 -8.66
C TYR A 52 -1.76 23.69 -7.76
N LEU A 53 -0.43 23.73 -7.70
CA LEU A 53 0.30 24.72 -6.89
C LEU A 53 0.11 26.17 -7.39
N VAL A 54 -0.03 26.35 -8.70
CA VAL A 54 -0.35 27.67 -9.26
C VAL A 54 -1.80 28.09 -8.92
N THR A 55 -2.74 27.14 -8.92
CA THR A 55 -4.16 27.39 -8.66
C THR A 55 -4.44 27.64 -7.18
N VAL A 56 -3.90 26.79 -6.29
CA VAL A 56 -4.14 26.88 -4.83
C VAL A 56 -3.21 27.91 -4.17
N GLY A 57 -2.03 28.09 -4.71
CA GLY A 57 -0.96 28.89 -4.13
C GLY A 57 -0.07 28.07 -3.17
N TRP A 58 1.25 28.15 -3.36
CA TRP A 58 2.22 27.46 -2.50
C TRP A 58 2.09 27.87 -1.02
N ALA A 59 1.86 29.17 -0.75
CA ALA A 59 1.78 29.70 0.61
C ALA A 59 0.54 29.26 1.38
N THR A 60 -0.51 28.77 0.70
CA THR A 60 -1.74 28.25 1.31
C THR A 60 -1.50 26.93 2.02
N LEU A 61 -0.51 26.13 1.56
CA LEU A 61 -0.23 24.82 2.12
C LEU A 61 0.58 24.95 3.42
N PRO A 62 0.09 24.42 4.57
CA PRO A 62 0.79 24.57 5.84
C PRO A 62 2.11 23.81 5.87
N MET A 63 3.11 24.31 6.60
CA MET A 63 4.42 23.66 6.75
C MET A 63 4.28 22.23 7.32
N ALA A 64 3.28 22.00 8.18
CA ALA A 64 2.99 20.67 8.72
C ALA A 64 2.65 19.64 7.62
N PHE A 65 1.96 20.05 6.56
CA PHE A 65 1.69 19.19 5.39
C PHE A 65 3.00 18.68 4.76
N TRP A 66 3.94 19.56 4.51
CA TRP A 66 5.24 19.20 3.92
C TRP A 66 6.07 18.31 4.83
N GLY A 67 6.02 18.56 6.15
CA GLY A 67 6.64 17.70 7.16
C GLY A 67 6.06 16.28 7.13
N LEU A 68 4.73 16.14 7.16
CA LEU A 68 4.06 14.84 7.07
C LEU A 68 4.36 14.13 5.75
N LEU A 69 4.41 14.84 4.63
CA LEU A 69 4.77 14.29 3.32
C LEU A 69 6.17 13.65 3.33
N ILE A 70 7.16 14.34 3.90
CA ILE A 70 8.54 13.82 4.02
C ILE A 70 8.55 12.56 4.90
N ILE A 71 7.90 12.62 6.06
CA ILE A 71 7.83 11.47 6.99
C ILE A 71 7.12 10.29 6.34
N SER A 72 6.05 10.52 5.59
CA SER A 72 5.36 9.47 4.82
C SER A 72 6.28 8.85 3.77
N GLY A 73 7.01 9.65 2.99
CA GLY A 73 7.99 9.16 2.02
C GLY A 73 9.07 8.30 2.66
N LEU A 74 9.59 8.70 3.82
CA LEU A 74 10.56 7.91 4.60
C LEU A 74 9.93 6.61 5.12
N ALA A 75 8.69 6.63 5.60
CA ALA A 75 7.98 5.44 6.04
C ALA A 75 7.77 4.44 4.88
N GLN A 76 7.48 4.93 3.67
CA GLN A 76 7.41 4.09 2.47
C GLN A 76 8.76 3.52 2.07
N MET A 77 9.84 4.28 2.21
CA MET A 77 11.21 3.76 2.02
C MET A 77 11.53 2.66 3.03
N VAL A 78 11.20 2.86 4.31
CA VAL A 78 11.37 1.84 5.37
C VAL A 78 10.58 0.57 5.03
N TYR A 79 9.33 0.70 4.57
CA TYR A 79 8.53 -0.42 4.08
C TYR A 79 9.24 -1.16 2.94
N LEU A 80 9.69 -0.45 1.92
CA LEU A 80 10.30 -1.06 0.74
C LEU A 80 11.61 -1.78 1.08
N VAL A 81 12.50 -1.11 1.81
CA VAL A 81 13.78 -1.68 2.25
C VAL A 81 13.54 -2.88 3.18
N GLY A 82 12.65 -2.73 4.15
CA GLY A 82 12.26 -3.81 5.06
C GLY A 82 11.78 -5.06 4.33
N LEU A 83 10.89 -4.88 3.33
CA LEU A 83 10.36 -5.98 2.55
C LEU A 83 11.42 -6.67 1.70
N ILE A 84 12.30 -5.90 1.05
CA ILE A 84 13.39 -6.43 0.22
C ILE A 84 14.37 -7.25 1.07
N VAL A 85 14.75 -6.73 2.23
CA VAL A 85 15.66 -7.44 3.14
C VAL A 85 14.98 -8.68 3.73
N ALA A 86 13.70 -8.59 4.09
CA ALA A 86 12.92 -9.72 4.58
C ALA A 86 12.93 -10.90 3.59
N TYR A 87 12.68 -10.63 2.30
CA TYR A 87 12.68 -11.68 1.26
C TYR A 87 14.04 -12.30 0.98
N LYS A 88 15.15 -11.66 1.40
CA LYS A 88 16.48 -12.27 1.32
C LYS A 88 16.76 -13.29 2.43
N HIS A 89 16.03 -13.22 3.55
CA HIS A 89 16.30 -14.00 4.75
C HIS A 89 15.23 -15.03 5.10
N ALA A 90 14.06 -15.00 4.45
CA ALA A 90 13.00 -15.96 4.67
C ALA A 90 12.06 -16.09 3.45
N ASP A 91 11.32 -17.19 3.42
CA ASP A 91 10.40 -17.51 2.33
C ASP A 91 9.26 -16.48 2.21
N VAL A 92 8.87 -16.23 0.96
CA VAL A 92 7.76 -15.32 0.62
C VAL A 92 6.47 -15.74 1.33
N GLY A 93 6.24 -17.06 1.49
CA GLY A 93 5.06 -17.61 2.19
C GLY A 93 4.98 -17.23 3.67
N VAL A 94 6.10 -16.87 4.30
CA VAL A 94 6.16 -16.37 5.69
C VAL A 94 6.13 -14.85 5.73
N ILE A 95 6.93 -14.19 4.88
CA ILE A 95 7.13 -12.74 4.89
C ILE A 95 5.88 -11.99 4.40
N TYR A 96 5.29 -12.45 3.28
CA TYR A 96 4.17 -11.76 2.65
C TYR A 96 2.94 -11.60 3.57
N PRO A 97 2.50 -12.67 4.30
CA PRO A 97 1.40 -12.53 5.26
C PRO A 97 1.68 -11.50 6.35
N ILE A 98 2.89 -11.51 6.91
CA ILE A 98 3.29 -10.59 7.98
C ILE A 98 3.24 -9.15 7.48
N ALA A 99 3.91 -8.88 6.36
CA ALA A 99 3.99 -7.54 5.79
C ALA A 99 2.63 -6.96 5.34
N ARG A 100 1.66 -7.83 5.00
CA ARG A 100 0.33 -7.43 4.51
C ARG A 100 -0.76 -7.47 5.57
N ALA A 101 -0.73 -8.45 6.46
CA ALA A 101 -1.78 -8.66 7.45
C ALA A 101 -1.61 -7.81 8.70
N LEU A 102 -0.40 -7.74 9.23
CA LEU A 102 -0.14 -6.97 10.46
C LEU A 102 -0.50 -5.49 10.38
N PRO A 103 -0.26 -4.77 9.27
CA PRO A 103 -0.68 -3.39 9.17
C PRO A 103 -2.17 -3.16 9.45
N VAL A 104 -3.05 -4.12 9.17
CA VAL A 104 -4.49 -3.99 9.49
C VAL A 104 -4.70 -3.84 10.99
N MET A 105 -4.07 -4.72 11.78
CA MET A 105 -4.14 -4.68 13.23
C MET A 105 -3.43 -3.45 13.81
N MET A 106 -2.27 -3.12 13.27
CA MET A 106 -1.45 -1.99 13.76
C MET A 106 -2.10 -0.64 13.45
N VAL A 107 -2.68 -0.45 12.27
CA VAL A 107 -3.43 0.77 11.92
C VAL A 107 -4.69 0.87 12.77
N GLY A 108 -5.39 -0.25 13.03
CA GLY A 108 -6.52 -0.28 13.94
C GLY A 108 -6.15 0.19 15.34
N ALA A 109 -5.07 -0.35 15.90
CA ALA A 109 -4.58 0.03 17.23
C ALA A 109 -4.14 1.52 17.27
N LEU A 110 -3.42 1.98 16.25
CA LEU A 110 -2.97 3.37 16.16
C LEU A 110 -4.14 4.34 15.97
N SER A 111 -5.16 3.95 15.18
CA SER A 111 -6.39 4.76 15.03
C SER A 111 -7.11 4.98 16.37
N MET A 112 -7.11 3.98 17.27
CA MET A 112 -7.66 4.17 18.63
C MET A 112 -6.85 5.19 19.43
N LEU A 113 -5.53 5.17 19.34
CA LEU A 113 -4.67 6.16 20.02
C LEU A 113 -4.89 7.58 19.48
N LEU A 114 -5.32 7.70 18.23
CA LEU A 114 -5.70 8.97 17.59
C LEU A 114 -7.17 9.38 17.86
N GLY A 115 -7.86 8.66 18.75
CA GLY A 115 -9.22 9.01 19.19
C GLY A 115 -10.36 8.41 18.34
N HIS A 116 -10.05 7.55 17.36
CA HIS A 116 -11.07 6.85 16.60
C HIS A 116 -11.53 5.58 17.32
N SER A 117 -12.77 5.53 17.79
CA SER A 117 -13.33 4.33 18.41
C SER A 117 -13.57 3.22 17.37
N LEU A 118 -13.18 2.00 17.70
CA LEU A 118 -13.45 0.81 16.93
C LEU A 118 -14.40 -0.10 17.70
N THR A 119 -15.40 -0.64 16.99
CA THR A 119 -16.35 -1.60 17.58
C THR A 119 -15.72 -2.99 17.74
N GLN A 120 -16.31 -3.83 18.57
CA GLN A 120 -15.88 -5.23 18.72
C GLN A 120 -15.98 -6.00 17.39
N SER A 121 -17.02 -5.73 16.60
CA SER A 121 -17.21 -6.29 15.27
C SER A 121 -16.05 -5.95 14.33
N GLN A 122 -15.58 -4.68 14.35
CA GLN A 122 -14.43 -4.24 13.54
C GLN A 122 -13.14 -4.93 13.98
N TRP A 123 -12.90 -5.06 15.28
CA TRP A 123 -11.74 -5.80 15.79
C TRP A 123 -11.77 -7.28 15.39
N LEU A 124 -12.92 -7.94 15.53
CA LEU A 124 -13.07 -9.30 15.04
C LEU A 124 -12.81 -9.40 13.53
N GLY A 125 -13.32 -8.43 12.76
CA GLY A 125 -13.05 -8.31 11.33
C GLY A 125 -11.55 -8.21 11.02
N PHE A 126 -10.80 -7.38 11.72
CA PHE A 126 -9.34 -7.25 11.55
C PHE A 126 -8.60 -8.56 11.89
N VAL A 127 -9.01 -9.26 12.95
CA VAL A 127 -8.44 -10.57 13.30
C VAL A 127 -8.70 -11.58 12.18
N LEU A 128 -9.94 -11.67 11.68
CA LEU A 128 -10.27 -12.60 10.58
C LEU A 128 -9.51 -12.28 9.30
N ILE A 129 -9.39 -11.00 8.92
CA ILE A 129 -8.58 -10.57 7.77
C ILE A 129 -7.13 -11.00 7.96
N THR A 130 -6.56 -10.75 9.15
CA THR A 130 -5.16 -11.10 9.45
C THR A 130 -4.92 -12.60 9.34
N LEU A 131 -5.79 -13.42 9.97
CA LEU A 131 -5.71 -14.88 9.87
C LEU A 131 -5.89 -15.36 8.44
N GLY A 132 -6.84 -14.81 7.71
CA GLY A 132 -7.07 -15.14 6.30
C GLY A 132 -5.86 -14.84 5.43
N CYS A 133 -5.21 -13.67 5.60
CA CYS A 133 -3.97 -13.32 4.91
C CYS A 133 -2.83 -14.30 5.21
N MET A 134 -2.75 -14.82 6.44
CA MET A 134 -1.75 -15.82 6.82
C MET A 134 -1.97 -17.20 6.18
N LEU A 135 -3.22 -17.54 5.87
CA LEU A 135 -3.56 -18.83 5.25
C LEU A 135 -3.37 -18.86 3.73
N VAL A 136 -3.58 -17.74 3.04
CA VAL A 136 -3.56 -17.66 1.56
C VAL A 136 -2.25 -18.21 0.94
N PRO A 137 -1.03 -17.91 1.42
CA PRO A 137 0.20 -18.38 0.79
C PRO A 137 0.54 -19.84 1.13
N LEU A 138 -0.13 -20.46 2.11
CA LEU A 138 0.14 -21.83 2.50
C LEU A 138 -0.40 -22.82 1.47
N THR A 139 0.34 -23.89 1.18
CA THR A 139 -0.12 -25.01 0.34
C THR A 139 -0.79 -26.12 1.15
N GLY A 140 -0.71 -26.06 2.49
CA GLY A 140 -1.36 -26.98 3.40
C GLY A 140 -1.24 -26.52 4.86
N PHE A 141 -2.19 -26.90 5.71
CA PHE A 141 -2.22 -26.50 7.14
C PHE A 141 -1.01 -27.03 7.95
N ARG A 142 -0.40 -28.12 7.51
CA ARG A 142 0.78 -28.71 8.18
C ARG A 142 2.08 -27.92 7.95
N GLN A 143 2.07 -26.95 7.03
CA GLN A 143 3.26 -26.10 6.77
C GLN A 143 3.43 -24.99 7.80
N PHE A 144 2.44 -24.78 8.65
CA PHE A 144 2.54 -23.81 9.73
C PHE A 144 3.48 -24.32 10.83
N THR A 145 4.75 -23.95 10.77
CA THR A 145 5.74 -24.25 11.81
C THR A 145 6.11 -22.97 12.55
N PRO A 146 5.85 -22.85 13.87
CA PRO A 146 6.17 -21.63 14.64
C PRO A 146 7.63 -21.20 14.54
N ARG A 147 8.56 -22.14 14.39
CA ARG A 147 10.00 -21.85 14.21
C ARG A 147 10.30 -21.07 12.93
N SER A 148 9.50 -21.22 11.88
CA SER A 148 9.65 -20.46 10.63
C SER A 148 9.40 -18.96 10.81
N TYR A 149 8.77 -18.57 11.93
CA TYR A 149 8.49 -17.18 12.27
C TYR A 149 9.53 -16.56 13.21
N LEU A 150 10.51 -17.33 13.66
CA LEU A 150 11.61 -16.88 14.53
C LEU A 150 12.91 -16.74 13.74
N ASN A 151 12.95 -15.75 12.83
CA ASN A 151 14.14 -15.49 12.00
C ASN A 151 14.28 -14.00 11.68
N VAL A 152 15.46 -13.62 11.18
CA VAL A 152 15.79 -12.23 10.80
C VAL A 152 14.86 -11.69 9.70
N GLY A 153 14.38 -12.54 8.79
CA GLY A 153 13.45 -12.16 7.75
C GLY A 153 12.12 -11.67 8.32
N VAL A 154 11.61 -12.33 9.36
CA VAL A 154 10.38 -11.91 10.06
C VAL A 154 10.57 -10.57 10.77
N LEU A 155 11.73 -10.34 11.39
CA LEU A 155 12.03 -9.03 11.99
C LEU A 155 11.97 -7.91 10.94
N TRP A 156 12.54 -8.14 9.76
CA TRP A 156 12.44 -7.17 8.66
C TRP A 156 11.03 -7.04 8.06
N ALA A 157 10.23 -8.12 8.09
CA ALA A 157 8.82 -8.05 7.73
C ALA A 157 8.00 -7.21 8.72
N LEU A 158 8.33 -7.24 10.02
CA LEU A 158 7.75 -6.36 11.03
C LEU A 158 8.14 -4.90 10.77
N VAL A 159 9.40 -4.61 10.41
CA VAL A 159 9.85 -3.28 10.01
C VAL A 159 9.06 -2.79 8.79
N ALA A 160 8.85 -3.66 7.80
CA ALA A 160 8.01 -3.34 6.64
C ALA A 160 6.55 -3.06 7.03
N ALA A 161 5.98 -3.86 7.96
CA ALA A 161 4.62 -3.66 8.46
C ALA A 161 4.48 -2.31 9.21
N LEU A 162 5.48 -1.93 10.02
CA LEU A 162 5.55 -0.62 10.68
C LEU A 162 5.61 0.52 9.65
N GLY A 163 6.43 0.38 8.60
CA GLY A 163 6.49 1.33 7.50
C GLY A 163 5.12 1.51 6.82
N THR A 164 4.43 0.39 6.52
CA THR A 164 3.07 0.41 5.94
C THR A 164 2.06 1.09 6.85
N THR A 165 2.08 0.79 8.13
CA THR A 165 1.23 1.40 9.15
C THR A 165 1.49 2.91 9.21
N GLY A 166 2.76 3.28 9.31
CA GLY A 166 3.20 4.67 9.40
C GLY A 166 2.69 5.49 8.23
N TYR A 167 3.06 5.13 6.98
CA TYR A 167 2.61 5.93 5.85
C TYR A 167 1.09 5.95 5.70
N SER A 168 0.37 4.87 6.01
CA SER A 168 -1.09 4.84 5.86
C SER A 168 -1.80 5.85 6.76
N VAL A 169 -1.32 6.01 8.00
CA VAL A 169 -1.88 6.97 8.97
C VAL A 169 -1.41 8.38 8.64
N ILE A 170 -0.12 8.56 8.36
CA ILE A 170 0.46 9.87 8.02
C ILE A 170 -0.17 10.44 6.75
N ASP A 171 -0.42 9.60 5.74
CA ASP A 171 -1.09 10.01 4.50
C ASP A 171 -2.50 10.53 4.75
N LYS A 172 -3.24 9.90 5.66
CA LYS A 172 -4.58 10.36 6.05
C LYS A 172 -4.51 11.76 6.68
N GLU A 173 -3.58 11.96 7.63
CA GLU A 173 -3.40 13.24 8.30
C GLU A 173 -2.91 14.35 7.34
N ALA A 174 -1.94 14.03 6.48
CA ALA A 174 -1.44 14.96 5.47
C ALA A 174 -2.54 15.34 4.46
N LEU A 175 -3.35 14.36 4.05
CA LEU A 175 -4.47 14.58 3.15
C LEU A 175 -5.57 15.44 3.79
N LEU A 176 -5.80 15.27 5.10
CA LEU A 176 -6.74 16.09 5.87
C LEU A 176 -6.29 17.56 5.91
N LEU A 177 -5.02 17.82 6.25
CA LEU A 177 -4.45 19.18 6.21
C LEU A 177 -4.56 19.80 4.82
N LEU A 178 -4.27 19.02 3.79
CA LEU A 178 -4.32 19.46 2.40
C LEU A 178 -5.75 19.83 1.97
N THR A 179 -6.73 18.97 2.27
CA THR A 179 -8.12 19.20 1.93
C THR A 179 -8.73 20.36 2.71
N GLN A 180 -8.32 20.59 3.94
CA GLN A 180 -8.71 21.74 4.74
C GLN A 180 -8.13 23.04 4.17
N ALA A 181 -6.85 23.03 3.75
CA ALA A 181 -6.18 24.21 3.24
C ALA A 181 -6.63 24.61 1.83
N ALA A 182 -6.97 23.64 0.98
CA ALA A 182 -7.32 23.86 -0.43
C ALA A 182 -8.82 23.76 -0.73
N GLY A 183 -9.63 23.38 0.26
CA GLY A 183 -11.05 23.02 0.08
C GLY A 183 -11.92 24.12 -0.49
N ASP A 184 -11.60 25.37 -0.22
CA ASP A 184 -12.32 26.54 -0.76
C ASP A 184 -11.97 26.81 -2.25
N VAL A 185 -10.87 26.28 -2.75
CA VAL A 185 -10.38 26.51 -4.11
C VAL A 185 -10.64 25.30 -5.00
N LEU A 186 -10.30 24.09 -4.52
CA LEU A 186 -10.40 22.85 -5.26
C LEU A 186 -11.00 21.73 -4.39
N GLY A 187 -11.86 20.91 -4.98
CA GLY A 187 -12.49 19.79 -4.28
C GLY A 187 -11.50 18.68 -3.89
N ASN A 188 -11.93 17.79 -2.98
CA ASN A 188 -11.12 16.74 -2.37
C ASN A 188 -10.45 15.78 -3.38
N SER A 189 -11.09 15.52 -4.53
CA SER A 189 -10.52 14.69 -5.59
C SER A 189 -9.25 15.29 -6.19
N TYR A 190 -9.23 16.61 -6.39
CA TYR A 190 -8.04 17.32 -6.89
C TYR A 190 -6.89 17.24 -5.88
N SER A 191 -7.20 17.43 -4.60
CA SER A 191 -6.22 17.33 -3.51
C SER A 191 -5.66 15.91 -3.38
N ALA A 192 -6.49 14.87 -3.55
CA ALA A 192 -6.03 13.49 -3.53
C ALA A 192 -5.05 13.18 -4.67
N ILE A 193 -5.29 13.70 -5.90
CA ILE A 193 -4.38 13.53 -7.03
C ILE A 193 -3.08 14.31 -6.82
N PHE A 194 -3.16 15.52 -6.27
CA PHE A 194 -1.97 16.30 -5.93
C PHE A 194 -1.12 15.56 -4.89
N TYR A 195 -1.74 15.11 -3.79
CA TYR A 195 -1.06 14.34 -2.76
C TYR A 195 -0.36 13.10 -3.33
N LEU A 196 -1.07 12.34 -4.17
CA LEU A 196 -0.52 11.18 -4.87
C LEU A 196 0.79 11.51 -5.60
N GLY A 197 0.80 12.58 -6.37
CA GLY A 197 1.96 12.96 -7.18
C GLY A 197 3.16 13.40 -6.34
N VAL A 198 2.94 14.25 -5.32
CA VAL A 198 4.02 14.68 -4.42
C VAL A 198 4.53 13.52 -3.55
N GLN A 199 3.66 12.56 -3.19
CA GLN A 199 4.05 11.38 -2.43
C GLN A 199 4.94 10.44 -3.24
N PHE A 200 4.68 10.23 -4.55
CA PHE A 200 5.59 9.48 -5.41
C PHE A 200 6.97 10.13 -5.47
N TRP A 201 7.05 11.47 -5.51
CA TRP A 201 8.32 12.18 -5.42
C TRP A 201 9.00 11.97 -4.05
N ALA A 202 8.24 12.11 -2.95
CA ALA A 202 8.75 11.91 -1.60
C ALA A 202 9.28 10.48 -1.35
N MET A 203 8.73 9.47 -2.05
CA MET A 203 9.18 8.09 -1.98
C MET A 203 10.37 7.81 -2.91
N VAL A 204 10.31 8.25 -4.17
CA VAL A 204 11.32 7.86 -5.18
C VAL A 204 12.66 8.56 -4.98
N LEU A 205 12.65 9.83 -4.54
CA LEU A 205 13.89 10.58 -4.32
C LEU A 205 14.81 9.97 -3.25
N PRO A 206 14.30 9.60 -2.04
CA PRO A 206 15.11 8.89 -1.05
C PRO A 206 15.63 7.53 -1.54
N VAL A 207 14.84 6.77 -2.28
CA VAL A 207 15.27 5.47 -2.84
C VAL A 207 16.36 5.65 -3.87
N MET A 208 16.24 6.64 -4.76
CA MET A 208 17.29 6.98 -5.73
C MET A 208 18.58 7.44 -5.02
N LEU A 209 18.45 8.32 -4.04
CA LEU A 209 19.57 8.80 -3.23
C LEU A 209 20.28 7.64 -2.52
N TRP A 210 19.51 6.75 -1.91
CA TRP A 210 20.02 5.54 -1.28
C TRP A 210 20.82 4.66 -2.27
N CYS A 211 20.30 4.43 -3.49
CA CYS A 211 21.02 3.68 -4.52
C CYS A 211 22.35 4.35 -4.92
N VAL A 212 22.37 5.70 -4.96
CA VAL A 212 23.59 6.46 -5.29
C VAL A 212 24.62 6.38 -4.15
N VAL A 213 24.19 6.65 -2.91
CA VAL A 213 25.05 6.68 -1.72
C VAL A 213 25.64 5.29 -1.41
N THR A 214 24.86 4.23 -1.57
CA THR A 214 25.33 2.84 -1.36
C THR A 214 26.14 2.28 -2.53
N GLY A 215 26.35 3.08 -3.60
CA GLY A 215 27.09 2.63 -4.79
C GLY A 215 26.32 1.63 -5.66
N ASN A 216 25.05 1.38 -5.37
CA ASN A 216 24.22 0.40 -6.09
C ASN A 216 23.66 0.96 -7.41
N ARG A 217 24.56 1.53 -8.22
CA ARG A 217 24.21 2.13 -9.53
C ARG A 217 23.62 1.14 -10.52
N GLN A 218 23.83 -0.16 -10.30
CA GLN A 218 23.25 -1.21 -11.14
C GLN A 218 21.71 -1.18 -11.10
N GLU A 219 21.10 -0.85 -9.96
CA GLU A 219 19.64 -0.74 -9.85
C GLU A 219 19.10 0.41 -10.70
N LEU A 220 19.80 1.55 -10.76
CA LEU A 220 19.45 2.67 -11.64
C LEU A 220 19.53 2.28 -13.13
N GLN A 221 20.58 1.55 -13.51
CA GLN A 221 20.72 1.06 -14.89
C GLN A 221 19.64 0.02 -15.24
N ARG A 222 19.31 -0.88 -14.31
CA ARG A 222 18.21 -1.85 -14.47
C ARG A 222 16.87 -1.15 -14.63
N ALA A 223 16.59 -0.16 -13.76
CA ALA A 223 15.37 0.66 -13.84
C ALA A 223 15.23 1.33 -15.22
N TRP A 224 16.32 1.89 -15.74
CA TRP A 224 16.32 2.50 -17.08
C TRP A 224 16.04 1.48 -18.20
N LYS A 225 16.61 0.27 -18.11
CA LYS A 225 16.38 -0.79 -19.10
C LYS A 225 14.92 -1.24 -19.18
N ILE A 226 14.24 -1.34 -18.01
CA ILE A 226 12.85 -1.82 -17.92
C ILE A 226 11.81 -0.69 -17.95
N ARG A 227 12.21 0.58 -18.15
CA ARG A 227 11.34 1.76 -18.04
C ARG A 227 10.03 1.67 -18.80
N LYS A 228 10.03 1.08 -20.02
CA LYS A 228 8.81 0.96 -20.85
C LYS A 228 7.75 0.07 -20.18
N ALA A 229 8.15 -1.12 -19.71
CA ALA A 229 7.25 -2.02 -19.01
C ALA A 229 6.84 -1.46 -17.63
N ALA A 230 7.79 -0.85 -16.94
CA ALA A 230 7.56 -0.23 -15.64
C ALA A 230 6.63 1.01 -15.73
N SER A 231 6.62 1.76 -16.84
CA SER A 231 5.72 2.91 -17.00
C SER A 231 4.25 2.51 -16.96
N MET A 232 3.87 1.40 -17.60
CA MET A 232 2.49 0.90 -17.53
C MET A 232 2.12 0.50 -16.09
N ALA A 233 3.03 -0.18 -15.38
CA ALA A 233 2.85 -0.50 -13.97
C ALA A 233 2.76 0.78 -13.12
N GLY A 234 3.54 1.82 -13.44
CA GLY A 234 3.48 3.13 -12.79
C GLY A 234 2.11 3.79 -12.90
N VAL A 235 1.50 3.79 -14.09
CA VAL A 235 0.14 4.28 -14.30
C VAL A 235 -0.86 3.48 -13.45
N MET A 236 -0.76 2.16 -13.45
CA MET A 236 -1.65 1.31 -12.64
C MET A 236 -1.44 1.53 -11.14
N MET A 237 -0.18 1.69 -10.68
CA MET A 237 0.13 2.00 -9.28
C MET A 237 -0.46 3.36 -8.87
N ALA A 238 -0.27 4.39 -9.71
CA ALA A 238 -0.84 5.72 -9.47
C ALA A 238 -2.37 5.67 -9.42
N SER A 239 -3.01 5.01 -10.39
CA SER A 239 -4.47 4.84 -10.40
C SER A 239 -4.95 4.08 -9.16
N THR A 240 -4.29 2.98 -8.80
CA THR A 240 -4.61 2.19 -7.61
C THR A 240 -4.57 3.03 -6.35
N TYR A 241 -3.46 3.73 -6.12
CA TYR A 241 -3.28 4.47 -4.88
C TYR A 241 -4.06 5.79 -4.87
N GLY A 242 -4.23 6.44 -6.01
CA GLY A 242 -5.08 7.62 -6.15
C GLY A 242 -6.54 7.36 -5.77
N LEU A 243 -7.09 6.21 -6.18
CA LEU A 243 -8.43 5.78 -5.78
C LEU A 243 -8.52 5.53 -4.26
N VAL A 244 -7.48 4.96 -3.66
CA VAL A 244 -7.41 4.77 -2.20
C VAL A 244 -7.34 6.10 -1.46
N LEU A 245 -6.48 7.03 -1.90
CA LEU A 245 -6.39 8.37 -1.31
C LEU A 245 -7.70 9.14 -1.45
N PHE A 246 -8.37 9.03 -2.60
CA PHE A 246 -9.68 9.64 -2.77
C PHE A 246 -10.72 9.01 -1.83
N ALA A 247 -10.75 7.69 -1.68
CA ALA A 247 -11.61 7.04 -0.69
C ALA A 247 -11.29 7.47 0.76
N MET A 248 -10.02 7.75 1.06
CA MET A 248 -9.60 8.27 2.37
C MET A 248 -10.15 9.66 2.66
N THR A 249 -10.44 10.49 1.66
CA THR A 249 -11.10 11.78 1.87
C THR A 249 -12.59 11.65 2.26
N MET A 250 -13.17 10.47 2.03
CA MET A 250 -14.60 10.19 2.26
C MET A 250 -14.84 9.39 3.56
N THR A 251 -13.81 9.16 4.38
CA THR A 251 -13.93 8.41 5.64
C THR A 251 -13.01 8.99 6.70
N ASP A 252 -13.48 9.07 7.92
CA ASP A 252 -12.69 9.56 9.05
C ASP A 252 -11.69 8.50 9.54
N ASN A 253 -12.03 7.23 9.37
CA ASN A 253 -11.22 6.12 9.91
C ASN A 253 -10.42 5.41 8.80
N VAL A 254 -9.11 5.65 8.78
CA VAL A 254 -8.17 5.03 7.83
C VAL A 254 -8.09 3.51 7.98
N SER A 255 -8.33 2.96 9.18
CA SER A 255 -8.25 1.51 9.40
C SER A 255 -9.26 0.72 8.58
N LEU A 256 -10.44 1.30 8.30
CA LEU A 256 -11.46 0.70 7.43
C LEU A 256 -10.97 0.59 5.99
N VAL A 257 -10.28 1.62 5.49
CA VAL A 257 -9.70 1.62 4.14
C VAL A 257 -8.59 0.58 4.04
N VAL A 258 -7.70 0.52 5.04
CA VAL A 258 -6.59 -0.46 5.08
C VAL A 258 -7.11 -1.89 5.15
N ALA A 259 -8.17 -2.15 5.92
CA ALA A 259 -8.83 -3.45 5.98
C ALA A 259 -9.46 -3.82 4.62
N LEU A 260 -10.21 -2.92 4.01
CA LEU A 260 -10.87 -3.17 2.72
C LEU A 260 -9.86 -3.38 1.58
N ARG A 261 -8.69 -2.73 1.61
CA ARG A 261 -7.61 -2.95 0.64
C ARG A 261 -7.13 -4.41 0.60
N GLN A 262 -7.36 -5.21 1.64
CA GLN A 262 -6.97 -6.62 1.64
C GLN A 262 -7.76 -7.47 0.64
N ILE A 263 -8.87 -6.98 0.10
CA ILE A 263 -9.57 -7.62 -1.03
C ILE A 263 -8.65 -7.79 -2.25
N SER A 264 -7.59 -6.97 -2.37
CA SER A 264 -6.56 -7.10 -3.40
C SER A 264 -5.80 -8.44 -3.35
N ILE A 265 -5.73 -9.07 -2.18
CA ILE A 265 -5.13 -10.40 -2.00
C ILE A 265 -6.03 -11.44 -2.66
N VAL A 266 -7.35 -11.33 -2.44
CA VAL A 266 -8.35 -12.21 -3.07
C VAL A 266 -8.32 -12.05 -4.59
N MET A 267 -8.32 -10.80 -5.08
CA MET A 267 -8.24 -10.51 -6.53
C MET A 267 -6.93 -11.04 -7.14
N GLY A 268 -5.79 -10.80 -6.47
CA GLY A 268 -4.48 -11.31 -6.91
C GLY A 268 -4.43 -12.83 -6.96
N LEU A 269 -5.04 -13.51 -5.99
CA LEU A 269 -5.15 -14.96 -5.97
C LEU A 269 -6.00 -15.49 -7.15
N LEU A 270 -7.18 -14.92 -7.39
CA LEU A 270 -8.06 -15.29 -8.50
C LEU A 270 -7.35 -15.07 -9.85
N MET A 271 -6.71 -13.91 -10.01
CA MET A 271 -5.95 -13.62 -11.23
C MET A 271 -4.73 -14.55 -11.37
N GLY A 272 -4.06 -14.94 -10.28
CA GLY A 272 -2.98 -15.92 -10.29
C GLY A 272 -3.43 -17.28 -10.79
N VAL A 273 -4.60 -17.74 -10.35
CA VAL A 273 -5.19 -19.01 -10.82
C VAL A 273 -5.59 -18.91 -12.29
N TRP A 274 -6.25 -17.82 -12.72
CA TRP A 274 -6.77 -17.70 -14.08
C TRP A 274 -5.70 -17.39 -15.13
N PHE A 275 -4.76 -16.49 -14.82
CA PHE A 275 -3.76 -16.01 -15.81
C PHE A 275 -2.41 -16.71 -15.70
N LEU A 276 -2.04 -17.19 -14.49
CA LEU A 276 -0.75 -17.83 -14.26
C LEU A 276 -0.86 -19.34 -14.04
N ALA A 277 -2.09 -19.91 -14.15
CA ALA A 277 -2.39 -21.32 -13.92
C ALA A 277 -1.88 -21.85 -12.55
N GLU A 278 -1.89 -20.98 -11.53
CA GLU A 278 -1.50 -21.37 -10.17
C GLU A 278 -2.48 -22.40 -9.60
N LYS A 279 -1.97 -23.39 -8.87
CA LYS A 279 -2.81 -24.42 -8.24
C LYS A 279 -3.65 -23.84 -7.11
N TRP A 280 -4.93 -24.19 -7.07
CA TRP A 280 -5.80 -23.89 -5.94
C TRP A 280 -5.54 -24.86 -4.79
N HIS A 281 -5.41 -24.33 -3.56
CA HIS A 281 -5.26 -25.12 -2.33
C HIS A 281 -6.39 -24.81 -1.35
N TYR A 282 -6.77 -25.74 -0.50
CA TYR A 282 -7.83 -25.54 0.49
C TYR A 282 -7.52 -24.40 1.47
N THR A 283 -6.26 -24.20 1.82
CA THR A 283 -5.81 -23.09 2.66
C THR A 283 -6.09 -21.72 2.01
N ARG A 284 -5.97 -21.62 0.68
CA ARG A 284 -6.32 -20.42 -0.08
C ARG A 284 -7.82 -20.14 0.01
N GLY A 285 -8.66 -21.17 -0.15
CA GLY A 285 -10.11 -21.07 -0.01
C GLY A 285 -10.53 -20.62 1.39
N ALA A 286 -9.99 -21.26 2.43
CA ALA A 286 -10.22 -20.86 3.81
C ALA A 286 -9.76 -19.41 4.08
N GLY A 287 -8.59 -19.03 3.59
CA GLY A 287 -8.07 -17.67 3.71
C GLY A 287 -8.97 -16.63 3.05
N VAL A 288 -9.47 -16.91 1.83
CA VAL A 288 -10.42 -16.03 1.11
C VAL A 288 -11.72 -15.86 1.92
N VAL A 289 -12.29 -16.93 2.44
CA VAL A 289 -13.51 -16.86 3.26
C VAL A 289 -13.28 -15.99 4.50
N LEU A 290 -12.16 -16.17 5.20
CA LEU A 290 -11.84 -15.36 6.39
C LEU A 290 -11.64 -13.89 6.02
N ILE A 291 -10.91 -13.58 4.94
CA ILE A 291 -10.71 -12.18 4.49
C ILE A 291 -12.06 -11.54 4.17
N LEU A 292 -12.91 -12.18 3.37
CA LEU A 292 -14.20 -11.63 2.98
C LEU A 292 -15.15 -11.46 4.18
N SER A 293 -15.23 -12.46 5.06
CA SER A 293 -16.02 -12.37 6.29
C SER A 293 -15.53 -11.27 7.19
N GLY A 294 -14.20 -11.12 7.34
CA GLY A 294 -13.59 -10.06 8.12
C GLY A 294 -13.87 -8.66 7.54
N ILE A 295 -13.82 -8.50 6.21
CA ILE A 295 -14.19 -7.24 5.54
C ILE A 295 -15.65 -6.90 5.80
N VAL A 296 -16.57 -7.87 5.67
CA VAL A 296 -18.00 -7.65 5.93
C VAL A 296 -18.23 -7.19 7.38
N LEU A 297 -17.59 -7.84 8.36
CA LEU A 297 -17.69 -7.45 9.76
C LEU A 297 -17.09 -6.05 10.02
N THR A 298 -16.00 -5.72 9.35
CA THR A 298 -15.34 -4.41 9.48
C THR A 298 -16.21 -3.28 8.93
N LEU A 299 -16.93 -3.51 7.83
CA LEU A 299 -17.80 -2.52 7.18
C LEU A 299 -19.23 -2.51 7.74
N GLY A 300 -19.63 -3.57 8.43
CA GLY A 300 -20.95 -3.67 9.06
C GLY A 300 -21.15 -2.51 10.06
N LYS A 301 -22.29 -1.85 9.98
CA LYS A 301 -22.72 -0.92 11.03
C LYS A 301 -23.04 -1.75 12.28
N ALA A 302 -22.41 -1.44 13.39
CA ALA A 302 -22.83 -1.96 14.70
C ALA A 302 -24.19 -1.40 15.06
#